data_8b467a993cc3c04339377674eb013b18
#
_entry.id   8b467a993cc3c04339377674eb013b18
#
_cell.length_a   1.000
_cell.length_b   1.000
_cell.length_c   1.000
_cell.angle_alpha   90.00
_cell.angle_beta   90.00
_cell.angle_gamma   90.00
#
_symmetry.space_group_name_H-M   'P 1'
#
loop_
_entity.id
_entity.type
_entity.pdbx_description
1 polymer ?
#
loop_
_entity_poly.entity_id
_entity_poly.type
_entity_poly.pdbx_seq_one_letter_code
_entity_poly.pdbx_strand_id
1 'polypeptide(L)'
;NQHFSCAYIPLNKRSSLADTTSLINENGIPCCPNDPSLLLKKEGNNTSFLKNGIARQKFICPMTTWDKCPDGKYRRICHCENPCTPSISGRMVYVYPEKNLRAYPGVIRGTDEWNNTYKIRTAVERDINHIKENLCLSGRRTQNAKTLHADLILAGITQLITVVLADKIKHPEYLRSLKPLIA
;
A
#
# COMPACT_ATOMS: atom_id res chain seq x y z
N ASN A 1 25.35 -2.69 5.76
CA ASN A 1 24.31 -1.77 5.25
C ASN A 1 23.12 -2.60 4.81
N GLN A 2 22.13 -2.77 5.69
CA GLN A 2 20.84 -3.37 5.30
C GLN A 2 20.07 -2.28 4.54
N HIS A 3 19.91 -2.44 3.23
CA HIS A 3 19.01 -1.62 2.44
C HIS A 3 17.58 -2.05 2.79
N PHE A 4 16.91 -1.26 3.63
CA PHE A 4 15.49 -1.41 3.85
C PHE A 4 14.75 -0.88 2.61
N SER A 5 14.20 -1.77 1.82
CA SER A 5 13.32 -1.39 0.71
C SER A 5 11.95 -1.01 1.30
N CYS A 6 11.53 0.24 1.16
CA CYS A 6 10.19 0.67 1.50
C CYS A 6 9.21 0.24 0.41
N ALA A 7 8.11 -0.40 0.79
CA ALA A 7 7.07 -0.81 -0.13
C ALA A 7 5.92 0.22 -0.14
N TYR A 8 5.62 0.78 -1.33
CA TYR A 8 4.49 1.68 -1.55
C TYR A 8 3.33 0.90 -2.18
N ILE A 9 2.49 0.29 -1.32
CA ILE A 9 1.42 -0.60 -1.75
C ILE A 9 0.06 0.03 -1.40
N PRO A 10 -0.83 0.28 -2.39
CA PRO A 10 -2.18 0.75 -2.12
C PRO A 10 -3.01 -0.34 -1.47
N LEU A 11 -3.92 0.05 -0.58
CA LEU A 11 -4.90 -0.84 0.00
C LEU A 11 -6.13 -0.94 -0.91
N ASN A 12 -6.08 -1.80 -1.92
CA ASN A 12 -7.26 -2.07 -2.74
C ASN A 12 -8.21 -2.98 -1.98
N LYS A 13 -9.45 -2.56 -1.81
CA LYS A 13 -10.53 -3.42 -1.29
C LYS A 13 -10.80 -4.52 -2.31
N ARG A 14 -10.39 -5.75 -2.01
CA ARG A 14 -10.82 -6.93 -2.77
C ARG A 14 -12.04 -7.52 -2.08
N SER A 15 -13.05 -7.91 -2.85
CA SER A 15 -14.25 -8.58 -2.36
C SER A 15 -13.99 -9.88 -1.60
N SER A 16 -12.85 -10.53 -1.86
CA SER A 16 -12.43 -11.77 -1.19
C SER A 16 -11.77 -11.53 0.19
N LEU A 17 -11.66 -10.31 0.69
CA LEU A 17 -11.15 -10.02 2.03
C LEU A 17 -12.24 -10.08 3.12
N ALA A 18 -13.42 -10.60 2.80
CA ALA A 18 -14.51 -10.79 3.75
C ALA A 18 -14.17 -11.76 4.91
N ASP A 19 -13.13 -12.57 4.77
CA ASP A 19 -12.72 -13.57 5.77
C ASP A 19 -11.65 -13.10 6.76
N THR A 20 -11.15 -11.88 6.66
CA THR A 20 -10.26 -11.36 7.68
C THR A 20 -11.07 -10.78 8.82
N THR A 21 -11.08 -11.48 9.93
CA THR A 21 -11.69 -11.13 11.23
C THR A 21 -11.22 -9.78 11.80
N SER A 22 -10.36 -9.05 11.16
CA SER A 22 -9.94 -7.70 11.50
C SER A 22 -10.22 -6.73 10.35
N LEU A 23 -11.30 -5.95 10.48
CA LEU A 23 -11.50 -4.76 9.67
C LEU A 23 -10.32 -3.81 9.91
N ILE A 24 -9.70 -3.36 8.84
CA ILE A 24 -8.63 -2.34 8.89
C ILE A 24 -9.03 -1.14 8.04
N ASN A 25 -8.68 0.06 8.49
CA ASN A 25 -8.87 1.27 7.70
C ASN A 25 -7.79 1.42 6.62
N GLU A 26 -7.86 2.51 5.85
CA GLU A 26 -6.90 2.82 4.76
C GLU A 26 -5.46 2.96 5.26
N ASN A 27 -5.27 3.32 6.52
CA ASN A 27 -3.96 3.46 7.16
C ASN A 27 -3.45 2.16 7.80
N GLY A 28 -4.19 1.05 7.65
CA GLY A 28 -3.83 -0.24 8.25
C GLY A 28 -4.16 -0.35 9.74
N ILE A 29 -4.93 0.59 10.31
CA ILE A 29 -5.35 0.55 11.71
C ILE A 29 -6.56 -0.36 11.84
N PRO A 30 -6.55 -1.36 12.75
CA PRO A 30 -7.71 -2.20 13.00
C PRO A 30 -8.90 -1.39 13.54
N CYS A 31 -10.11 -1.75 13.11
CA CYS A 31 -11.37 -1.13 13.52
C CYS A 31 -12.20 -2.10 14.39
N CYS A 32 -13.18 -1.55 15.08
CA CYS A 32 -14.17 -2.36 15.76
C CYS A 32 -15.10 -3.05 14.74
N PRO A 33 -15.40 -4.36 14.86
CA PRO A 33 -16.32 -5.05 13.94
C PRO A 33 -17.75 -4.54 14.02
N ASN A 34 -18.19 -4.12 15.21
CA ASN A 34 -19.55 -3.61 15.43
C ASN A 34 -19.70 -2.15 15.01
N ASP A 35 -18.59 -1.42 14.99
CA ASP A 35 -18.53 -0.03 14.55
C ASP A 35 -17.22 0.22 13.78
N PRO A 36 -17.22 0.12 12.45
CA PRO A 36 -16.04 0.34 11.62
C PRO A 36 -15.42 1.74 11.70
N SER A 37 -16.18 2.74 12.20
CA SER A 37 -15.68 4.09 12.42
C SER A 37 -14.78 4.18 13.66
N LEU A 38 -14.94 3.24 14.60
CA LEU A 38 -14.18 3.19 15.85
C LEU A 38 -12.83 2.50 15.62
N LEU A 39 -11.78 3.30 15.51
CA LEU A 39 -10.40 2.81 15.32
C LEU A 39 -9.84 2.31 16.65
N LEU A 40 -9.15 1.15 16.61
CA LEU A 40 -8.45 0.63 17.78
C LEU A 40 -7.20 1.47 18.07
N LYS A 41 -6.94 1.71 19.35
CA LYS A 41 -5.80 2.48 19.84
C LYS A 41 -4.56 1.58 19.93
N LYS A 42 -3.43 2.06 19.37
CA LYS A 42 -2.14 1.39 19.54
C LYS A 42 -1.70 1.46 21.00
N GLU A 43 -1.39 0.31 21.59
CA GLU A 43 -0.89 0.23 22.95
C GLU A 43 0.62 0.16 22.98
N GLY A 44 1.25 1.26 23.39
CA GLY A 44 2.69 1.35 23.60
C GLY A 44 3.55 1.19 22.34
N ASN A 45 4.85 1.36 22.52
CA ASN A 45 5.87 1.07 21.51
C ASN A 45 6.37 -0.38 21.63
N ASN A 46 5.51 -1.29 22.09
CA ASN A 46 5.91 -2.67 22.34
C ASN A 46 6.22 -3.40 21.05
N THR A 47 7.45 -3.27 20.60
CA THR A 47 8.15 -4.29 19.84
C THR A 47 8.36 -5.51 20.72
N SER A 48 7.27 -6.14 21.18
CA SER A 48 7.41 -7.46 21.81
C SER A 48 7.72 -8.44 20.69
N PHE A 49 8.98 -8.83 20.60
CA PHE A 49 9.42 -9.88 19.70
C PHE A 49 8.79 -11.20 20.13
N LEU A 50 8.20 -11.90 19.18
CA LEU A 50 7.92 -13.32 19.34
C LEU A 50 9.26 -14.07 19.44
N LYS A 51 9.22 -15.32 19.91
CA LYS A 51 10.40 -16.22 19.93
C LYS A 51 11.15 -16.29 18.60
N ASN A 52 10.50 -15.93 17.48
CA ASN A 52 11.06 -15.93 16.12
C ASN A 52 11.57 -14.55 15.66
N GLY A 53 11.69 -13.57 16.53
CA GLY A 53 12.20 -12.24 16.18
C GLY A 53 11.25 -11.35 15.37
N ILE A 54 10.00 -11.78 15.13
CA ILE A 54 9.03 -11.01 14.35
C ILE A 54 8.40 -9.93 15.22
N ALA A 55 8.55 -8.67 14.82
CA ALA A 55 7.91 -7.53 15.50
C ALA A 55 6.38 -7.60 15.37
N ARG A 56 5.68 -7.31 16.47
CA ARG A 56 4.21 -7.19 16.48
C ARG A 56 3.78 -5.87 17.10
N GLN A 57 2.66 -5.36 16.64
CA GLN A 57 2.00 -4.19 17.22
C GLN A 57 0.70 -4.64 17.88
N LYS A 58 0.42 -4.11 19.07
CA LYS A 58 -0.80 -4.38 19.81
C LYS A 58 -1.74 -3.20 19.69
N PHE A 59 -2.97 -3.49 19.29
CA PHE A 59 -4.07 -2.54 19.25
C PHE A 59 -5.18 -2.97 20.22
N ILE A 60 -5.78 -2.02 20.88
CA ILE A 60 -6.81 -2.24 21.89
C ILE A 60 -8.04 -1.38 21.60
N CYS A 61 -9.19 -1.80 22.10
CA CYS A 61 -10.39 -1.00 22.02
C CYS A 61 -10.17 0.35 22.75
N PRO A 62 -10.49 1.50 22.12
CA PRO A 62 -10.32 2.82 22.74
C PRO A 62 -11.23 3.05 23.94
N MET A 63 -12.35 2.29 24.03
CA MET A 63 -13.32 2.37 25.14
C MET A 63 -12.88 1.56 26.36
N THR A 64 -11.60 1.20 26.47
CA THR A 64 -11.07 0.46 27.63
C THR A 64 -10.31 1.38 28.56
N THR A 65 -10.58 1.24 29.87
CA THR A 65 -9.86 1.91 30.95
C THR A 65 -9.21 0.91 31.89
N TRP A 66 -8.29 1.38 32.73
CA TRP A 66 -7.70 0.60 33.79
C TRP A 66 -8.45 0.90 35.09
N ASP A 67 -9.30 -0.03 35.53
CA ASP A 67 -10.12 0.15 36.70
C ASP A 67 -9.64 -0.73 37.87
N LYS A 68 -9.78 -0.21 39.08
CA LYS A 68 -9.45 -0.93 40.30
C LYS A 68 -10.58 -1.90 40.63
N CYS A 69 -10.29 -3.19 40.62
CA CYS A 69 -11.25 -4.22 40.98
C CYS A 69 -11.38 -4.36 42.51
N PRO A 70 -12.46 -5.00 42.99
CA PRO A 70 -12.66 -5.24 44.41
C PRO A 70 -11.55 -6.00 45.12
N ASP A 71 -10.79 -6.79 44.34
CA ASP A 71 -9.60 -7.52 44.81
C ASP A 71 -8.33 -6.63 44.94
N GLY A 72 -8.48 -5.32 44.76
CA GLY A 72 -7.41 -4.33 44.87
C GLY A 72 -6.51 -4.27 43.66
N LYS A 73 -6.67 -5.14 42.65
CA LYS A 73 -5.87 -5.18 41.42
C LYS A 73 -6.46 -4.30 40.35
N TYR A 74 -5.60 -3.69 39.56
CA TYR A 74 -6.02 -2.95 38.35
C TYR A 74 -6.18 -3.93 37.20
N ARG A 75 -7.35 -3.86 36.55
CA ARG A 75 -7.66 -4.62 35.34
C ARG A 75 -8.20 -3.70 34.26
N ARG A 76 -7.94 -4.07 33.02
CA ARG A 76 -8.54 -3.37 31.89
C ARG A 76 -9.98 -3.82 31.74
N ILE A 77 -10.90 -2.83 31.68
CA ILE A 77 -12.33 -3.06 31.51
C ILE A 77 -12.80 -2.28 30.28
N CYS A 78 -13.64 -2.93 29.48
CA CYS A 78 -14.27 -2.32 28.30
C CYS A 78 -15.62 -1.73 28.69
N HIS A 79 -15.84 -0.46 28.37
CA HIS A 79 -17.07 0.28 28.63
C HIS A 79 -17.93 0.49 27.36
N CYS A 80 -17.79 -0.39 26.35
CA CYS A 80 -18.64 -0.33 25.18
C CYS A 80 -20.07 -0.72 25.53
N GLU A 81 -21.05 0.05 25.08
CA GLU A 81 -22.48 -0.29 25.18
C GLU A 81 -22.81 -1.56 24.39
N ASN A 82 -22.16 -1.74 23.23
CA ASN A 82 -22.29 -2.92 22.37
C ASN A 82 -20.95 -3.60 22.20
N PRO A 83 -20.50 -4.45 23.15
CA PRO A 83 -19.18 -5.05 23.10
C PRO A 83 -19.05 -6.05 21.94
N CYS A 84 -17.99 -5.92 21.15
CA CYS A 84 -17.69 -6.79 20.02
C CYS A 84 -16.98 -8.10 20.41
N THR A 85 -16.79 -8.33 21.71
CA THR A 85 -16.12 -9.53 22.26
C THR A 85 -16.67 -9.80 23.65
N PRO A 86 -16.77 -11.08 24.07
CA PRO A 86 -17.17 -11.45 25.43
C PRO A 86 -16.09 -11.14 26.48
N SER A 87 -14.90 -10.73 26.07
CA SER A 87 -13.80 -10.41 26.98
C SER A 87 -14.05 -9.12 27.74
N ILE A 88 -13.97 -9.16 29.07
CA ILE A 88 -14.07 -7.98 29.94
C ILE A 88 -13.02 -6.92 29.57
N SER A 89 -11.84 -7.35 29.15
CA SER A 89 -10.75 -6.47 28.72
C SER A 89 -10.96 -5.81 27.34
N GLY A 90 -12.09 -6.10 26.67
CA GLY A 90 -12.38 -5.62 25.34
C GLY A 90 -11.55 -6.29 24.25
N ARG A 91 -11.71 -5.80 23.02
CA ARG A 91 -11.01 -6.36 21.85
C ARG A 91 -9.55 -5.95 21.85
N MET A 92 -8.68 -6.95 21.65
CA MET A 92 -7.25 -6.78 21.41
C MET A 92 -6.88 -7.44 20.09
N VAL A 93 -6.11 -6.74 19.25
CA VAL A 93 -5.63 -7.23 17.95
C VAL A 93 -4.13 -7.10 17.90
N TYR A 94 -3.46 -8.19 17.54
CA TYR A 94 -2.03 -8.18 17.25
C TYR A 94 -1.82 -8.14 15.74
N VAL A 95 -1.03 -7.19 15.32
CA VAL A 95 -0.67 -6.98 13.93
C VAL A 95 0.80 -7.31 13.74
N TYR A 96 1.09 -7.98 12.66
CA TYR A 96 2.45 -8.36 12.25
C TYR A 96 2.82 -7.64 10.94
N PRO A 97 3.42 -6.43 10.98
CA PRO A 97 3.69 -5.64 9.79
C PRO A 97 4.52 -6.39 8.75
N GLU A 98 5.54 -7.14 9.19
CA GLU A 98 6.41 -7.91 8.29
C GLU A 98 5.68 -9.02 7.53
N LYS A 99 4.60 -9.58 8.10
CA LYS A 99 3.81 -10.63 7.46
C LYS A 99 2.77 -10.08 6.49
N ASN A 100 2.38 -8.83 6.64
CA ASN A 100 1.35 -8.22 5.82
C ASN A 100 1.76 -6.80 5.38
N LEU A 101 2.76 -6.72 4.51
CA LEU A 101 3.26 -5.46 3.95
C LEU A 101 2.18 -4.68 3.19
N ARG A 102 1.12 -5.36 2.72
CA ARG A 102 0.01 -4.70 2.05
C ARG A 102 -0.85 -3.89 3.02
N ALA A 103 -1.13 -4.43 4.20
CA ALA A 103 -1.87 -3.69 5.25
C ALA A 103 -0.97 -2.66 5.93
N TYR A 104 0.32 -2.99 6.10
CA TYR A 104 1.31 -2.20 6.85
C TYR A 104 2.54 -1.90 5.98
N PRO A 105 2.43 -1.01 5.01
CA PRO A 105 3.59 -0.57 4.24
C PRO A 105 4.57 0.18 5.15
N GLY A 106 5.85 0.17 4.77
CA GLY A 106 6.90 0.89 5.52
C GLY A 106 6.68 2.40 5.60
N VAL A 107 5.89 2.96 4.68
CA VAL A 107 5.52 4.38 4.63
C VAL A 107 4.02 4.52 4.88
N ILE A 108 3.66 5.48 5.74
CA ILE A 108 2.25 5.74 6.11
C ILE A 108 1.51 6.27 4.88
N ARG A 109 0.38 5.64 4.53
CA ARG A 109 -0.49 6.08 3.43
C ARG A 109 -1.09 7.45 3.72
N GLY A 110 -1.28 8.24 2.66
CA GLY A 110 -1.88 9.57 2.78
C GLY A 110 -0.91 10.68 3.22
N THR A 111 0.34 10.35 3.54
CA THR A 111 1.39 11.36 3.73
C THR A 111 1.83 11.93 2.38
N ASP A 112 2.41 13.14 2.38
CA ASP A 112 2.93 13.76 1.16
C ASP A 112 4.05 12.92 0.53
N GLU A 113 4.89 12.29 1.34
CA GLU A 113 5.92 11.36 0.90
C GLU A 113 5.31 10.18 0.14
N TRP A 114 4.28 9.55 0.72
CA TRP A 114 3.58 8.44 0.09
C TRP A 114 2.91 8.86 -1.21
N ASN A 115 2.19 9.98 -1.20
CA ASN A 115 1.46 10.51 -2.36
C ASN A 115 2.41 10.84 -3.51
N ASN A 116 3.52 11.50 -3.23
CA ASN A 116 4.50 11.89 -4.24
C ASN A 116 5.18 10.67 -4.87
N THR A 117 5.58 9.69 -4.05
CA THR A 117 6.20 8.46 -4.55
C THR A 117 5.18 7.60 -5.31
N TYR A 118 3.92 7.54 -4.85
CA TYR A 118 2.88 6.79 -5.53
C TYR A 118 2.49 7.38 -6.90
N LYS A 119 2.57 8.71 -7.07
CA LYS A 119 2.39 9.37 -8.38
C LYS A 119 3.42 8.90 -9.40
N ILE A 120 4.65 8.61 -9.00
CA ILE A 120 5.71 8.08 -9.90
C ILE A 120 5.27 6.73 -10.47
N ARG A 121 4.67 5.86 -9.67
CA ARG A 121 4.11 4.58 -10.14
C ARG A 121 3.08 4.79 -11.26
N THR A 122 2.18 5.74 -11.09
CA THR A 122 1.18 6.06 -12.12
C THR A 122 1.83 6.55 -13.41
N ALA A 123 2.91 7.32 -13.33
CA ALA A 123 3.68 7.73 -14.50
C ALA A 123 4.30 6.53 -15.21
N VAL A 124 4.95 5.62 -14.47
CA VAL A 124 5.54 4.38 -15.03
C VAL A 124 4.47 3.50 -15.70
N GLU A 125 3.30 3.34 -15.09
CA GLU A 125 2.19 2.58 -15.68
C GLU A 125 1.69 3.22 -16.99
N ARG A 126 1.64 4.55 -17.06
CA ARG A 126 1.29 5.28 -18.29
C ARG A 126 2.35 5.10 -19.37
N ASP A 127 3.62 5.11 -19.00
CA ASP A 127 4.72 4.91 -19.95
C ASP A 127 4.73 3.47 -20.49
N ILE A 128 4.51 2.48 -19.63
CA ILE A 128 4.36 1.08 -20.05
C ILE A 128 3.19 0.93 -21.02
N ASN A 129 2.03 1.53 -20.72
CA ASN A 129 0.88 1.50 -21.61
C ASN A 129 1.17 2.22 -22.93
N HIS A 130 1.86 3.37 -22.90
CA HIS A 130 2.28 4.08 -24.09
C HIS A 130 3.17 3.22 -24.98
N ILE A 131 4.17 2.55 -24.41
CA ILE A 131 5.07 1.64 -25.13
C ILE A 131 4.27 0.49 -25.76
N LYS A 132 3.33 -0.10 -25.03
CA LYS A 132 2.50 -1.19 -25.53
C LYS A 132 1.61 -0.76 -26.70
N GLU A 133 0.89 0.34 -26.56
CA GLU A 133 -0.16 0.75 -27.51
C GLU A 133 0.41 1.55 -28.69
N ASN A 134 1.34 2.46 -28.44
CA ASN A 134 1.84 3.37 -29.47
C ASN A 134 3.13 2.90 -30.15
N LEU A 135 3.92 2.06 -29.47
CA LEU A 135 5.16 1.50 -30.04
C LEU A 135 5.00 0.02 -30.42
N CYS A 136 3.74 -0.44 -30.58
CA CYS A 136 3.36 -1.72 -31.15
C CYS A 136 3.88 -2.97 -30.42
N LEU A 137 4.23 -2.87 -29.14
CA LEU A 137 4.69 -4.00 -28.35
C LEU A 137 3.57 -4.98 -27.99
N SER A 138 2.33 -4.50 -27.86
CA SER A 138 1.17 -5.36 -27.53
C SER A 138 0.77 -6.31 -28.68
N GLY A 139 1.05 -5.92 -29.92
CA GLY A 139 0.72 -6.72 -31.11
C GLY A 139 1.76 -7.79 -31.49
N ARG A 140 2.93 -7.80 -30.85
CA ARG A 140 4.01 -8.71 -31.19
C ARG A 140 3.88 -10.04 -30.44
N ARG A 141 3.87 -11.15 -31.18
CA ARG A 141 3.94 -12.51 -30.63
C ARG A 141 5.41 -12.92 -30.45
N THR A 142 6.15 -12.20 -29.61
CA THR A 142 7.55 -12.51 -29.36
C THR A 142 7.67 -13.54 -28.24
N GLN A 143 8.17 -14.73 -28.55
CA GLN A 143 8.37 -15.82 -27.57
C GLN A 143 9.80 -15.87 -27.02
N ASN A 144 10.72 -15.06 -27.57
CA ASN A 144 12.14 -15.06 -27.19
C ASN A 144 12.47 -13.83 -26.34
N ALA A 145 13.04 -14.06 -25.15
CA ALA A 145 13.44 -12.99 -24.23
C ALA A 145 14.47 -12.01 -24.84
N LYS A 146 15.39 -12.50 -25.68
CA LYS A 146 16.39 -11.64 -26.35
C LYS A 146 15.73 -10.68 -27.35
N THR A 147 14.78 -11.18 -28.13
CA THR A 147 14.03 -10.35 -29.10
C THR A 147 13.14 -9.34 -28.37
N LEU A 148 12.48 -9.75 -27.28
CA LEU A 148 11.69 -8.83 -26.45
C LEU A 148 12.57 -7.73 -25.86
N HIS A 149 13.77 -8.06 -25.40
CA HIS A 149 14.71 -7.08 -24.86
C HIS A 149 15.15 -6.08 -25.94
N ALA A 150 15.46 -6.55 -27.16
CA ALA A 150 15.79 -5.68 -28.29
C ALA A 150 14.62 -4.76 -28.66
N ASP A 151 13.39 -5.27 -28.69
CA ASP A 151 12.19 -4.49 -28.97
C ASP A 151 11.95 -3.41 -27.91
N LEU A 152 12.18 -3.71 -26.64
CA LEU A 152 12.09 -2.72 -25.54
C LEU A 152 13.16 -1.62 -25.68
N ILE A 153 14.38 -1.98 -26.04
CA ILE A 153 15.44 -0.99 -26.28
C ILE A 153 15.07 -0.08 -27.46
N LEU A 154 14.62 -0.64 -28.58
CA LEU A 154 14.17 0.14 -29.74
C LEU A 154 13.01 1.05 -29.40
N ALA A 155 12.04 0.59 -28.63
CA ALA A 155 10.92 1.40 -28.15
C ALA A 155 11.42 2.57 -27.28
N GLY A 156 12.36 2.32 -26.37
CA GLY A 156 13.00 3.36 -25.55
C GLY A 156 13.74 4.40 -26.39
N ILE A 157 14.52 3.97 -27.38
CA ILE A 157 15.22 4.88 -28.31
C ILE A 157 14.22 5.73 -29.08
N THR A 158 13.15 5.12 -29.62
CA THR A 158 12.10 5.83 -30.33
C THR A 158 11.45 6.90 -29.45
N GLN A 159 11.15 6.56 -28.20
CA GLN A 159 10.59 7.52 -27.25
C GLN A 159 11.55 8.68 -26.97
N LEU A 160 12.84 8.41 -26.78
CA LEU A 160 13.84 9.45 -26.57
C LEU A 160 13.95 10.37 -27.78
N ILE A 161 13.97 9.83 -28.99
CA ILE A 161 14.01 10.63 -30.24
C ILE A 161 12.74 11.51 -30.32
N THR A 162 11.57 10.95 -29.99
CA THR A 162 10.30 11.69 -29.98
C THR A 162 10.37 12.89 -29.03
N VAL A 163 10.88 12.68 -27.81
CA VAL A 163 11.02 13.75 -26.81
C VAL A 163 11.99 14.83 -27.29
N VAL A 164 13.17 14.43 -27.78
CA VAL A 164 14.19 15.37 -28.27
C VAL A 164 13.68 16.18 -29.46
N LEU A 165 12.92 15.55 -30.36
CA LEU A 165 12.36 16.24 -31.51
C LEU A 165 11.26 17.22 -31.07
N ALA A 166 10.33 16.81 -30.21
CA ALA A 166 9.28 17.66 -29.67
C ALA A 166 9.85 18.90 -28.96
N ASP A 167 10.93 18.72 -28.20
CA ASP A 167 11.63 19.82 -27.54
C ASP A 167 12.27 20.78 -28.54
N LYS A 168 12.95 20.25 -29.57
CA LYS A 168 13.58 21.07 -30.62
C LYS A 168 12.58 21.90 -31.43
N ILE A 169 11.42 21.33 -31.75
CA ILE A 169 10.38 22.04 -32.49
C ILE A 169 9.49 22.89 -31.58
N LYS A 170 9.72 22.84 -30.25
CA LYS A 170 8.95 23.55 -29.20
C LYS A 170 7.45 23.23 -29.20
N HIS A 171 7.11 21.97 -29.48
CA HIS A 171 5.75 21.44 -29.48
C HIS A 171 5.60 20.35 -28.41
N PRO A 172 5.34 20.70 -27.14
CA PRO A 172 5.25 19.75 -26.04
C PRO A 172 4.10 18.74 -26.20
N GLU A 173 3.11 19.02 -27.01
CA GLU A 173 2.02 18.11 -27.36
C GLU A 173 2.48 16.85 -28.08
N TYR A 174 3.65 16.89 -28.72
CA TYR A 174 4.22 15.74 -29.45
C TYR A 174 5.17 14.87 -28.60
N LEU A 175 5.36 15.18 -27.31
CA LEU A 175 6.24 14.40 -26.42
C LEU A 175 5.89 12.90 -26.35
N ARG A 176 4.65 12.53 -26.65
CA ARG A 176 4.19 11.15 -26.60
C ARG A 176 4.11 10.48 -27.97
N SER A 177 3.91 11.20 -29.03
CA SER A 177 3.74 10.63 -30.35
C SER A 177 3.98 11.65 -31.44
N LEU A 178 4.75 11.23 -32.45
CA LEU A 178 4.96 12.01 -33.69
C LEU A 178 3.91 11.71 -34.76
N LYS A 179 2.92 10.85 -34.49
CA LYS A 179 1.86 10.52 -35.47
C LYS A 179 1.21 11.76 -36.12
N PRO A 180 0.91 12.84 -35.39
CA PRO A 180 0.33 14.02 -36.02
C PRO A 180 1.24 14.74 -37.01
N LEU A 181 2.56 14.48 -36.97
CA LEU A 181 3.53 15.05 -37.92
C LEU A 181 3.72 14.19 -39.19
N ILE A 182 3.21 12.95 -39.16
CA ILE A 182 3.40 11.97 -40.25
C ILE A 182 2.09 11.76 -41.04
N ALA A 183 0.97 12.19 -40.45
CA ALA A 183 -0.35 12.16 -41.07
C ALA A 183 -0.56 13.41 -41.92
#